data_7bdaa3e9a96e42507e25e6b39a5d3ebe
#
_entry.id   7bdaa3e9a96e42507e25e6b39a5d3ebe
#
_cell.length_a   1.000
_cell.length_b   1.000
_cell.length_c   1.000
_cell.angle_alpha   90.00
_cell.angle_beta   90.00
_cell.angle_gamma   90.00
#
_symmetry.space_group_name_H-M   'P 1'
#
loop_
_entity.id
_entity.type
_entity.pdbx_description
1 polymer ?
#
loop_
_entity_poly.entity_id
_entity_poly.type
_entity_poly.pdbx_seq_one_letter_code
_entity_poly.pdbx_strand_id
1 'polypeptide(L)'
;MKINEIINEAKATSQRLDPKCWKGKKIGNPKTKVKGGVRVNNCVPVEETYEGDEFYEAYGEMWYNEDQQLDEAEYHGRKVPLGKPMRGDVKKFKVYVKDPSTGNIKKVNFGDPNMRIKKSNPARRRSFRARHNCANPGPRTKARYWSCRKW
;
A
#
# COMPACT_ATOMS: atom_id res chain seq x y z
N MET A 1 47.21 -34.14 -15.98
CA MET A 1 45.81 -33.76 -15.61
C MET A 1 45.17 -34.94 -14.91
N LYS A 2 44.67 -34.71 -13.72
CA LYS A 2 43.98 -35.76 -12.96
C LYS A 2 42.55 -35.88 -13.48
N ILE A 3 42.11 -37.11 -13.76
CA ILE A 3 40.77 -37.42 -14.30
C ILE A 3 39.63 -36.78 -13.48
N ASN A 4 39.85 -36.58 -12.19
CA ASN A 4 38.88 -35.93 -11.30
C ASN A 4 38.62 -34.44 -11.58
N GLU A 5 39.58 -33.72 -12.17
CA GLU A 5 39.38 -32.31 -12.53
C GLU A 5 38.49 -32.16 -13.77
N ILE A 6 38.67 -33.10 -14.73
CA ILE A 6 37.85 -33.13 -15.96
C ILE A 6 36.38 -33.45 -15.64
N ILE A 7 36.13 -34.35 -14.65
CA ILE A 7 34.76 -34.71 -14.23
C ILE A 7 34.07 -33.55 -13.51
N ASN A 8 34.82 -32.73 -12.77
CA ASN A 8 34.24 -31.57 -12.09
C ASN A 8 33.89 -30.41 -13.05
N GLU A 9 34.71 -30.19 -14.06
CA GLU A 9 34.39 -29.19 -15.11
C GLU A 9 33.18 -29.62 -15.95
N ALA A 10 33.08 -30.92 -16.30
CA ALA A 10 31.95 -31.45 -17.05
C ALA A 10 30.61 -31.36 -16.27
N LYS A 11 30.62 -31.48 -14.93
CA LYS A 11 29.44 -31.31 -14.10
C LYS A 11 29.00 -29.87 -13.95
N ALA A 12 29.89 -28.90 -14.12
CA ALA A 12 29.56 -27.47 -14.00
C ALA A 12 28.89 -26.91 -15.26
N THR A 13 28.96 -27.60 -16.40
CA THR A 13 28.50 -27.05 -17.69
C THR A 13 27.13 -27.53 -18.16
N SER A 14 26.48 -28.48 -17.47
CA SER A 14 25.25 -29.08 -18.00
C SER A 14 23.93 -28.68 -17.30
N GLN A 15 23.97 -27.78 -16.33
CA GLN A 15 22.72 -27.33 -15.73
C GLN A 15 22.11 -26.20 -16.57
N ARG A 16 21.16 -26.55 -17.43
CA ARG A 16 20.26 -25.57 -18.02
C ARG A 16 19.42 -24.98 -16.88
N LEU A 17 19.69 -23.74 -16.56
CA LEU A 17 18.82 -22.96 -15.66
C LEU A 17 17.55 -22.55 -16.41
N ASP A 18 16.41 -22.67 -15.78
CA ASP A 18 15.16 -22.20 -16.36
C ASP A 18 15.28 -20.72 -16.73
N PRO A 19 14.83 -20.31 -17.92
CA PRO A 19 14.94 -18.92 -18.35
C PRO A 19 14.02 -17.98 -17.57
N LYS A 20 13.09 -18.53 -16.77
CA LYS A 20 12.08 -17.77 -16.03
C LYS A 20 12.04 -18.20 -14.57
N CYS A 21 11.77 -17.26 -13.69
CA CYS A 21 11.39 -17.54 -12.32
C CYS A 21 9.89 -17.88 -12.19
N TRP A 22 9.49 -18.40 -11.05
CA TRP A 22 8.08 -18.70 -10.76
C TRP A 22 7.24 -17.42 -10.76
N LYS A 23 5.92 -17.59 -10.90
CA LYS A 23 4.97 -16.49 -10.90
C LYS A 23 5.16 -15.59 -9.65
N GLY A 24 5.31 -14.29 -9.87
CA GLY A 24 5.57 -13.30 -8.81
C GLY A 24 7.05 -13.16 -8.41
N LYS A 25 7.98 -13.76 -9.17
CA LYS A 25 9.42 -13.60 -8.95
C LYS A 25 10.17 -13.28 -10.25
N LYS A 26 11.22 -12.46 -10.12
CA LYS A 26 12.14 -12.10 -11.22
C LYS A 26 13.56 -12.58 -10.92
N ILE A 27 14.38 -12.68 -11.95
CA ILE A 27 15.80 -12.99 -11.78
C ILE A 27 16.48 -11.78 -11.15
N GLY A 28 17.07 -11.99 -9.98
CA GLY A 28 17.78 -10.95 -9.23
C GLY A 28 19.20 -10.68 -9.73
N ASN A 29 19.90 -9.81 -9.03
CA ASN A 29 21.32 -9.56 -9.25
C ASN A 29 22.09 -9.97 -7.98
N PRO A 30 23.04 -10.91 -8.06
CA PRO A 30 23.47 -11.69 -9.23
C PRO A 30 22.38 -12.66 -9.75
N LYS A 31 22.44 -12.99 -11.04
CA LYS A 31 21.42 -13.82 -11.71
C LYS A 31 21.28 -15.23 -11.12
N THR A 32 22.34 -15.76 -10.52
CA THR A 32 22.40 -17.11 -9.96
C THR A 32 22.96 -17.10 -8.55
N LYS A 33 22.57 -18.09 -7.75
CA LYS A 33 23.10 -18.37 -6.43
C LYS A 33 23.38 -19.86 -6.26
N VAL A 34 24.23 -20.22 -5.33
CA VAL A 34 24.53 -21.63 -5.01
C VAL A 34 23.66 -22.06 -3.83
N LYS A 35 22.93 -23.17 -4.01
CA LYS A 35 22.11 -23.78 -2.95
C LYS A 35 22.44 -25.28 -2.91
N GLY A 36 22.97 -25.76 -1.79
CA GLY A 36 23.37 -27.17 -1.65
C GLY A 36 24.41 -27.64 -2.67
N GLY A 37 25.36 -26.76 -3.04
CA GLY A 37 26.40 -27.07 -4.03
C GLY A 37 25.94 -26.98 -5.50
N VAL A 38 24.66 -26.66 -5.73
CA VAL A 38 24.07 -26.56 -7.07
C VAL A 38 23.79 -25.11 -7.41
N ARG A 39 24.14 -24.71 -8.64
CA ARG A 39 23.84 -23.37 -9.15
C ARG A 39 22.37 -23.28 -9.56
N VAL A 40 21.63 -22.38 -8.95
CA VAL A 40 20.19 -22.14 -9.20
C VAL A 40 19.94 -20.69 -9.52
N ASN A 41 18.81 -20.39 -10.17
CA ASN A 41 18.40 -19.01 -10.39
C ASN A 41 18.19 -18.28 -9.07
N ASN A 42 18.65 -17.05 -9.00
CA ASN A 42 18.37 -16.17 -7.88
C ASN A 42 17.03 -15.48 -8.11
N CYS A 43 15.94 -16.20 -7.82
CA CYS A 43 14.60 -15.67 -7.95
C CYS A 43 14.24 -14.81 -6.72
N VAL A 44 14.17 -13.51 -6.92
CA VAL A 44 13.73 -12.53 -5.93
C VAL A 44 12.28 -12.18 -6.15
N PRO A 45 11.52 -11.82 -5.11
CA PRO A 45 10.18 -11.30 -5.30
C PRO A 45 10.21 -10.14 -6.30
N VAL A 46 9.27 -10.09 -7.21
CA VAL A 46 9.01 -8.87 -7.94
C VAL A 46 8.47 -7.93 -6.87
N GLU A 47 9.31 -7.02 -6.39
CA GLU A 47 8.79 -5.81 -5.81
C GLU A 47 8.01 -5.19 -6.95
N GLU A 48 6.69 -5.26 -6.85
CA GLU A 48 5.82 -4.46 -7.68
C GLU A 48 6.16 -3.01 -7.31
N THR A 49 7.19 -2.47 -7.97
CA THR A 49 7.33 -1.04 -8.11
C THR A 49 6.08 -0.63 -8.89
N TYR A 50 5.05 -0.33 -8.13
CA TYR A 50 3.88 0.30 -8.66
C TYR A 50 4.38 1.61 -9.27
N GLU A 51 4.38 1.68 -10.59
CA GLU A 51 4.36 2.97 -11.30
C GLU A 51 3.12 3.79 -10.89
N GLY A 52 2.34 3.27 -9.94
CA GLY A 52 1.24 3.91 -9.27
C GLY A 52 1.62 4.89 -8.18
N ASP A 53 2.86 4.90 -7.70
CA ASP A 53 3.25 5.86 -6.66
C ASP A 53 3.33 7.28 -7.24
N GLU A 54 3.85 7.45 -8.46
CA GLU A 54 3.81 8.75 -9.15
C GLU A 54 2.38 9.21 -9.46
N PHE A 55 1.51 8.27 -9.83
CA PHE A 55 0.11 8.60 -10.07
C PHE A 55 -0.62 8.94 -8.77
N TYR A 56 -0.29 8.27 -7.66
CA TYR A 56 -0.87 8.57 -6.34
C TYR A 56 -0.28 9.81 -5.68
N GLU A 57 1.00 10.13 -5.90
CA GLU A 57 1.57 11.40 -5.46
C GLU A 57 0.96 12.56 -6.24
N ALA A 58 0.88 12.48 -7.56
CA ALA A 58 0.26 13.51 -8.39
C ALA A 58 -1.26 13.65 -8.15
N TYR A 59 -1.98 12.54 -8.00
CA TYR A 59 -3.41 12.58 -7.64
C TYR A 59 -3.63 12.90 -6.17
N GLY A 60 -2.75 12.47 -5.28
CA GLY A 60 -2.78 12.83 -3.87
C GLY A 60 -2.65 14.33 -3.69
N GLU A 61 -1.71 14.96 -4.37
CA GLU A 61 -1.53 16.41 -4.33
C GLU A 61 -2.70 17.16 -5.01
N MET A 62 -3.23 16.65 -6.11
CA MET A 62 -4.37 17.26 -6.80
C MET A 62 -5.64 17.25 -5.92
N TRP A 63 -5.87 16.20 -5.13
CA TRP A 63 -6.98 16.14 -4.18
C TRP A 63 -6.73 16.92 -2.89
N TYR A 64 -5.46 17.15 -2.53
CA TYR A 64 -5.09 17.99 -1.39
C TYR A 64 -5.13 19.48 -1.70
N ASN A 65 -4.96 19.88 -2.97
CA ASN A 65 -4.87 21.29 -3.36
C ASN A 65 -6.24 21.93 -3.65
N GLU A 66 -7.28 21.15 -3.91
CA GLU A 66 -8.59 21.69 -4.26
C GLU A 66 -9.44 22.14 -3.05
N ASP A 67 -9.06 21.75 -1.82
CA ASP A 67 -9.79 22.10 -0.59
C ASP A 67 -8.89 22.77 0.47
N GLN A 68 -7.77 23.35 0.09
CA GLN A 68 -6.90 24.06 1.05
C GLN A 68 -7.34 25.53 1.29
N GLN A 69 -8.58 25.80 1.43
CA GLN A 69 -8.98 26.68 2.51
C GLN A 69 -9.02 25.81 3.76
N LEU A 70 -8.00 25.93 4.58
CA LEU A 70 -7.99 25.39 5.93
C LEU A 70 -9.05 26.18 6.71
N ASP A 71 -10.29 25.76 6.58
CA ASP A 71 -11.34 26.22 7.48
C ASP A 71 -10.98 25.68 8.86
N GLU A 72 -10.26 26.49 9.62
CA GLU A 72 -10.04 26.25 11.04
C GLU A 72 -11.38 26.45 11.76
N ALA A 73 -11.79 25.46 12.49
CA ALA A 73 -12.99 25.53 13.30
C ALA A 73 -12.65 25.25 14.76
N GLU A 74 -13.47 25.75 15.65
CA GLU A 74 -13.32 25.50 17.07
C GLU A 74 -14.10 24.24 17.47
N TYR A 75 -13.42 23.30 18.12
CA TYR A 75 -14.00 22.08 18.68
C TYR A 75 -13.59 21.95 20.15
N HIS A 76 -14.55 22.05 21.06
CA HIS A 76 -14.31 22.05 22.52
C HIS A 76 -13.19 23.02 22.97
N GLY A 77 -13.24 24.27 22.50
CA GLY A 77 -12.26 25.30 22.86
C GLY A 77 -10.87 25.16 22.20
N ARG A 78 -10.74 24.28 21.20
CA ARG A 78 -9.48 24.08 20.45
C ARG A 78 -9.70 24.32 18.96
N LYS A 79 -8.79 25.04 18.36
CA LYS A 79 -8.76 25.16 16.89
C LYS A 79 -8.35 23.85 16.26
N VAL A 80 -9.15 23.35 15.34
CA VAL A 80 -8.95 22.09 14.64
C VAL A 80 -9.09 22.28 13.14
N PRO A 81 -8.22 21.65 12.32
CA PRO A 81 -8.35 21.69 10.87
C PRO A 81 -9.53 20.83 10.42
N LEU A 82 -10.37 21.37 9.57
CA LEU A 82 -11.49 20.65 8.98
C LEU A 82 -11.03 19.81 7.78
N GLY A 83 -11.62 18.61 7.64
CA GLY A 83 -11.42 17.76 6.47
C GLY A 83 -10.05 17.08 6.38
N LYS A 84 -9.13 17.33 7.31
CA LYS A 84 -7.78 16.72 7.32
C LYS A 84 -7.73 15.53 8.26
N PRO A 85 -7.56 14.29 7.75
CA PRO A 85 -7.37 13.11 8.60
C PRO A 85 -6.04 13.18 9.34
N MET A 86 -6.08 12.98 10.65
CA MET A 86 -4.92 12.95 11.54
C MET A 86 -4.91 11.66 12.37
N ARG A 87 -3.80 11.41 13.08
CA ARG A 87 -3.69 10.26 13.96
C ARG A 87 -4.80 10.30 15.03
N GLY A 88 -5.51 9.19 15.18
CA GLY A 88 -6.59 9.05 16.15
C GLY A 88 -6.08 8.69 17.54
N ASP A 89 -6.93 8.97 18.51
CA ASP A 89 -6.78 8.57 19.91
C ASP A 89 -7.53 7.27 20.22
N VAL A 90 -8.75 7.11 19.72
CA VAL A 90 -9.60 5.92 19.93
C VAL A 90 -9.48 4.94 18.77
N LYS A 91 -9.42 5.44 17.54
CA LYS A 91 -9.21 4.66 16.33
C LYS A 91 -7.95 5.12 15.62
N LYS A 92 -7.54 4.41 14.56
CA LYS A 92 -6.30 4.71 13.85
C LYS A 92 -6.22 6.16 13.36
N PHE A 93 -7.35 6.70 12.89
CA PHE A 93 -7.44 8.06 12.39
C PHE A 93 -8.67 8.77 12.97
N LYS A 94 -8.57 10.09 13.03
CA LYS A 94 -9.68 11.00 13.32
C LYS A 94 -9.68 12.15 12.32
N VAL A 95 -10.86 12.70 12.08
CA VAL A 95 -11.03 13.88 11.24
C VAL A 95 -12.17 14.75 11.82
N TYR A 96 -12.01 16.04 11.72
CA TYR A 96 -13.05 16.98 12.10
C TYR A 96 -13.77 17.45 10.84
N VAL A 97 -15.08 17.39 10.85
CA VAL A 97 -15.94 17.77 9.72
C VAL A 97 -17.08 18.63 10.21
N LYS A 98 -17.48 19.59 9.39
CA LYS A 98 -18.67 20.38 9.63
C LYS A 98 -19.89 19.59 9.15
N ASP A 99 -20.86 19.40 10.02
CA ASP A 99 -22.11 18.75 9.66
C ASP A 99 -22.99 19.76 8.89
N PRO A 100 -23.34 19.48 7.63
CA PRO A 100 -24.11 20.42 6.83
C PRO A 100 -25.54 20.63 7.33
N SER A 101 -26.09 19.70 8.11
CA SER A 101 -27.43 19.79 8.63
C SER A 101 -27.51 20.64 9.90
N THR A 102 -26.53 20.58 10.77
CA THR A 102 -26.51 21.26 12.07
C THR A 102 -25.51 22.42 12.12
N GLY A 103 -24.58 22.51 11.18
CA GLY A 103 -23.48 23.47 11.19
C GLY A 103 -22.41 23.19 12.24
N ASN A 104 -22.60 22.20 13.09
CA ASN A 104 -21.69 21.86 14.18
C ASN A 104 -20.50 21.04 13.69
N ILE A 105 -19.36 21.17 14.41
CA ILE A 105 -18.17 20.38 14.15
C ILE A 105 -18.32 19.01 14.79
N LYS A 106 -18.11 17.96 13.98
CA LYS A 106 -18.20 16.57 14.40
C LYS A 106 -16.84 15.89 14.25
N LYS A 107 -16.39 15.23 15.33
CA LYS A 107 -15.20 14.36 15.30
C LYS A 107 -15.59 12.98 14.77
N VAL A 108 -14.99 12.56 13.66
CA VAL A 108 -15.20 11.24 13.04
C VAL A 108 -13.97 10.40 13.26
N ASN A 109 -14.11 9.31 14.00
CA ASN A 109 -13.06 8.33 14.21
C ASN A 109 -13.21 7.18 13.21
N PHE A 110 -12.11 6.75 12.56
CA PHE A 110 -12.15 5.68 11.58
C PHE A 110 -10.83 4.89 11.52
N GLY A 111 -10.89 3.71 10.88
CA GLY A 111 -9.77 2.79 10.77
C GLY A 111 -9.55 1.94 12.02
N ASP A 112 -9.17 0.67 11.81
CA ASP A 112 -8.85 -0.25 12.90
C ASP A 112 -7.40 0.00 13.36
N PRO A 113 -7.15 0.24 14.65
CA PRO A 113 -5.80 0.50 15.17
C PRO A 113 -4.86 -0.71 14.99
N ASN A 114 -5.40 -1.93 15.01
CA ASN A 114 -4.63 -3.18 14.92
C ASN A 114 -4.38 -3.65 13.49
N MET A 115 -5.09 -3.10 12.51
CA MET A 115 -4.96 -3.49 11.11
C MET A 115 -4.10 -2.52 10.30
N ARG A 116 -3.19 -3.06 9.51
CA ARG A 116 -2.46 -2.29 8.50
C ARG A 116 -3.30 -2.15 7.23
N ILE A 117 -3.32 -0.94 6.68
CA ILE A 117 -3.90 -0.68 5.36
C ILE A 117 -2.97 -1.29 4.32
N LYS A 118 -3.45 -2.30 3.59
CA LYS A 118 -2.68 -3.02 2.57
C LYS A 118 -3.07 -2.53 1.17
N LYS A 119 -2.81 -1.27 0.88
CA LYS A 119 -3.12 -0.64 -0.42
C LYS A 119 -2.42 -1.31 -1.58
N SER A 120 -1.20 -1.78 -1.37
CA SER A 120 -0.39 -2.48 -2.38
C SER A 120 -0.95 -3.83 -2.81
N ASN A 121 -1.92 -4.39 -2.07
CA ASN A 121 -2.57 -5.63 -2.47
C ASN A 121 -3.89 -5.35 -3.19
N PRO A 122 -3.96 -5.49 -4.53
CA PRO A 122 -5.13 -5.12 -5.31
C PRO A 122 -6.38 -5.98 -4.98
N ALA A 123 -6.18 -7.25 -4.62
CA ALA A 123 -7.28 -8.14 -4.24
C ALA A 123 -7.92 -7.68 -2.92
N ARG A 124 -7.11 -7.34 -1.91
CA ARG A 124 -7.60 -6.84 -0.63
C ARG A 124 -8.26 -5.47 -0.76
N ARG A 125 -7.68 -4.58 -1.57
CA ARG A 125 -8.27 -3.27 -1.86
C ARG A 125 -9.63 -3.41 -2.53
N ARG A 126 -9.75 -4.27 -3.54
CA ARG A 126 -11.01 -4.53 -4.24
C ARG A 126 -12.06 -5.09 -3.28
N SER A 127 -11.71 -6.09 -2.47
CA SER A 127 -12.59 -6.69 -1.47
C SER A 127 -13.06 -5.67 -0.42
N PHE A 128 -12.16 -4.81 0.07
CA PHE A 128 -12.52 -3.74 1.00
C PHE A 128 -13.50 -2.75 0.37
N ARG A 129 -13.18 -2.26 -0.83
CA ARG A 129 -14.00 -1.27 -1.53
C ARG A 129 -15.39 -1.79 -1.87
N ALA A 130 -15.51 -3.07 -2.25
CA ALA A 130 -16.79 -3.72 -2.49
C ALA A 130 -17.61 -3.86 -1.21
N ARG A 131 -17.01 -4.37 -0.13
CA ARG A 131 -17.66 -4.58 1.17
C ARG A 131 -18.18 -3.28 1.78
N HIS A 132 -17.43 -2.20 1.64
CA HIS A 132 -17.78 -0.90 2.19
C HIS A 132 -18.54 0.00 1.22
N ASN A 133 -18.89 -0.51 0.03
CA ASN A 133 -19.56 0.26 -1.02
C ASN A 133 -18.86 1.62 -1.27
N CYS A 134 -17.56 1.56 -1.55
CA CYS A 134 -16.76 2.77 -1.72
C CYS A 134 -17.07 3.55 -3.02
N ALA A 135 -17.86 2.98 -3.93
CA ALA A 135 -18.44 3.71 -5.04
C ALA A 135 -19.45 4.75 -4.57
N ASN A 136 -20.15 4.46 -3.45
CA ASN A 136 -21.13 5.36 -2.86
C ASN A 136 -20.94 5.41 -1.32
N PRO A 137 -19.87 6.06 -0.82
CA PRO A 137 -19.46 5.99 0.58
C PRO A 137 -20.37 6.76 1.54
N GLY A 138 -21.26 7.59 1.03
CA GLY A 138 -22.14 8.44 1.83
C GLY A 138 -21.47 9.75 2.28
N PRO A 139 -22.09 10.47 3.25
CA PRO A 139 -21.65 11.81 3.65
C PRO A 139 -20.32 11.80 4.41
N ARG A 140 -19.60 12.94 4.39
CA ARG A 140 -18.33 13.15 5.11
C ARG A 140 -18.43 12.94 6.62
N THR A 141 -19.60 13.03 7.20
CA THR A 141 -19.87 12.79 8.62
C THR A 141 -19.80 11.31 9.02
N LYS A 142 -19.68 10.41 8.07
CA LYS A 142 -19.60 8.96 8.29
C LYS A 142 -18.15 8.43 8.18
N ALA A 143 -17.78 7.56 9.11
CA ALA A 143 -16.46 6.90 9.14
C ALA A 143 -16.14 6.14 7.84
N ARG A 144 -17.15 5.55 7.21
CA ARG A 144 -17.03 4.81 5.94
C ARG A 144 -16.47 5.70 4.82
N TYR A 145 -16.93 6.95 4.70
CA TYR A 145 -16.42 7.89 3.72
C TYR A 145 -14.90 8.03 3.80
N TRP A 146 -14.37 8.26 5.00
CA TRP A 146 -12.95 8.46 5.25
C TRP A 146 -12.14 7.17 5.13
N SER A 147 -12.71 6.04 5.54
CA SER A 147 -12.07 4.73 5.33
C SER A 147 -11.91 4.41 3.85
N CYS A 148 -12.93 4.67 3.03
CA CYS A 148 -12.85 4.46 1.58
C CYS A 148 -11.81 5.34 0.89
N ARG A 149 -11.55 6.55 1.39
CA ARG A 149 -10.50 7.44 0.87
C ARG A 149 -9.09 6.99 1.23
N LYS A 150 -8.94 6.21 2.30
CA LYS A 150 -7.63 5.70 2.75
C LYS A 150 -7.25 4.38 2.09
N TRP A 151 -8.20 3.66 1.52
CA TRP A 151 -8.02 2.43 0.77
C TRP A 151 -8.11 2.71 -0.74
#